data_81c7364c8355f793c1ab6bbf7c9a82af
#
_entry.id   81c7364c8355f793c1ab6bbf7c9a82af
#
_cell.length_a   1.000
_cell.length_b   1.000
_cell.length_c   1.000
_cell.angle_alpha   90.00
_cell.angle_beta   90.00
_cell.angle_gamma   90.00
#
_symmetry.space_group_name_H-M   'P 1'
#
loop_
_entity.id
_entity.type
_entity.pdbx_description
1 polymer ?
#
loop_
_entity_poly.entity_id
_entity_poly.type
_entity_poly.pdbx_seq_one_letter_code
_entity_poly.pdbx_strand_id
1 'polypeptide(L)'
;KGVAILFVSHKLEELFELCDRVTVMRDGEHIVTQDIGDMTEDSLINAMVGRTLDNLYPKEFGVKGDVWLEARNLNEAGVLHDVSFKAYGGQITGFAGLVGAGRTETMRAIFGADRLDSGEIYVKGEKVHIRTPKDAIKKKIAFLTEDRKGQGLVLSLDVRTNLILANMKGFSNGPFLNKGKIEKSGQDNVE
;
A
#
# COMPACT_ATOMS: atom_id res chain seq x y z
N LYS A 1 14.65 -37.12 15.79
CA LYS A 1 15.93 -36.71 16.41
C LYS A 1 15.75 -36.10 17.81
N GLY A 2 14.52 -36.02 18.38
CA GLY A 2 14.24 -35.54 19.72
C GLY A 2 14.46 -34.05 19.95
N VAL A 3 14.39 -33.23 18.86
CA VAL A 3 14.55 -31.78 18.95
C VAL A 3 13.15 -31.13 18.92
N ALA A 4 12.88 -30.24 19.88
CA ALA A 4 11.72 -29.39 19.85
C ALA A 4 12.03 -28.10 19.00
N ILE A 5 11.12 -27.70 18.13
CA ILE A 5 11.27 -26.52 17.30
C ILE A 5 10.20 -25.51 17.69
N LEU A 6 10.63 -24.29 18.02
CA LEU A 6 9.74 -23.16 18.19
C LEU A 6 9.80 -22.31 16.91
N PHE A 7 8.66 -22.21 16.21
CA PHE A 7 8.53 -21.47 14.96
C PHE A 7 7.60 -20.28 15.14
N VAL A 8 8.02 -19.09 14.72
CA VAL A 8 7.22 -17.86 14.82
C VAL A 8 6.98 -17.32 13.42
N SER A 9 5.72 -17.25 13.02
CA SER A 9 5.31 -16.72 11.74
C SER A 9 3.97 -15.99 11.84
N HIS A 10 3.71 -15.08 10.92
CA HIS A 10 2.41 -14.47 10.70
C HIS A 10 1.75 -14.96 9.40
N LYS A 11 2.39 -15.90 8.70
CA LYS A 11 1.86 -16.54 7.50
C LYS A 11 1.13 -17.81 7.89
N LEU A 12 -0.18 -17.84 7.65
CA LEU A 12 -1.04 -18.94 8.06
C LEU A 12 -0.66 -20.25 7.37
N GLU A 13 -0.39 -20.21 6.06
CA GLU A 13 -0.01 -21.39 5.27
C GLU A 13 1.18 -22.13 5.89
N GLU A 14 2.23 -21.39 6.31
CA GLU A 14 3.40 -21.95 6.94
C GLU A 14 3.07 -22.63 8.30
N LEU A 15 2.13 -22.06 9.07
CA LEU A 15 1.72 -22.62 10.36
C LEU A 15 0.96 -23.93 10.15
N PHE A 16 0.04 -23.99 9.21
CA PHE A 16 -0.73 -25.20 8.90
C PHE A 16 0.13 -26.32 8.27
N GLU A 17 1.17 -25.95 7.52
CA GLU A 17 2.05 -26.91 6.86
C GLU A 17 3.12 -27.48 7.80
N LEU A 18 3.66 -26.66 8.72
CA LEU A 18 4.89 -27.00 9.47
C LEU A 18 4.65 -27.31 10.93
N CYS A 19 3.55 -26.84 11.54
CA CYS A 19 3.37 -26.90 12.99
C CYS A 19 2.43 -28.02 13.42
N ASP A 20 2.73 -28.67 14.55
CA ASP A 20 1.84 -29.61 15.23
C ASP A 20 0.83 -28.87 16.12
N ARG A 21 1.29 -27.79 16.77
CA ARG A 21 0.50 -26.97 17.70
C ARG A 21 0.74 -25.50 17.44
N VAL A 22 -0.28 -24.68 17.64
CA VAL A 22 -0.19 -23.23 17.53
C VAL A 22 -0.58 -22.56 18.85
N THR A 23 0.18 -21.54 19.22
CA THR A 23 -0.14 -20.63 20.31
C THR A 23 -0.35 -19.25 19.71
N VAL A 24 -1.55 -18.70 19.89
CA VAL A 24 -1.88 -17.35 19.46
C VAL A 24 -1.64 -16.37 20.60
N MET A 25 -0.90 -15.32 20.30
CA MET A 25 -0.67 -14.19 21.20
C MET A 25 -1.16 -12.91 20.53
N ARG A 26 -1.72 -12.01 21.32
CA ARG A 26 -2.17 -10.69 20.90
C ARG A 26 -1.92 -9.68 22.00
N ASP A 27 -1.30 -8.54 21.64
CA ASP A 27 -0.98 -7.45 22.58
C ASP A 27 -0.20 -7.88 23.83
N GLY A 28 0.63 -8.96 23.70
CA GLY A 28 1.40 -9.54 24.78
C GLY A 28 0.63 -10.57 25.63
N GLU A 29 -0.65 -10.82 25.34
CA GLU A 29 -1.49 -11.77 26.04
C GLU A 29 -1.59 -13.10 25.30
N HIS A 30 -1.65 -14.20 26.08
CA HIS A 30 -1.96 -15.52 25.55
C HIS A 30 -3.46 -15.63 25.25
N ILE A 31 -3.82 -15.95 24.01
CA ILE A 31 -5.22 -16.08 23.58
C ILE A 31 -5.65 -17.54 23.60
N VAL A 32 -4.92 -18.41 22.90
CA VAL A 32 -5.23 -19.85 22.82
C VAL A 32 -3.99 -20.65 22.47
N THR A 33 -3.92 -21.88 22.96
CA THR A 33 -2.97 -22.92 22.49
C THR A 33 -3.76 -24.15 22.12
N GLN A 34 -3.61 -24.62 20.89
CA GLN A 34 -4.39 -25.73 20.35
C GLN A 34 -3.58 -26.52 19.33
N ASP A 35 -3.94 -27.79 19.12
CA ASP A 35 -3.35 -28.60 18.05
C ASP A 35 -3.80 -28.04 16.69
N ILE A 36 -2.90 -27.99 15.72
CA ILE A 36 -3.18 -27.32 14.44
C ILE A 36 -4.29 -28.04 13.66
N GLY A 37 -4.41 -29.36 13.82
CA GLY A 37 -5.47 -30.16 13.19
C GLY A 37 -6.88 -29.86 13.68
N ASP A 38 -7.02 -29.24 14.85
CA ASP A 38 -8.30 -28.82 15.44
C ASP A 38 -8.63 -27.36 15.11
N MET A 39 -7.78 -26.68 14.36
CA MET A 39 -7.95 -25.28 13.94
C MET A 39 -8.28 -25.16 12.48
N THR A 40 -9.14 -24.20 12.16
CA THR A 40 -9.36 -23.72 10.80
C THR A 40 -8.65 -22.38 10.59
N GLU A 41 -8.38 -22.00 9.34
CA GLU A 41 -7.81 -20.68 9.03
C GLU A 41 -8.65 -19.55 9.63
N ASP A 42 -9.98 -19.63 9.50
CA ASP A 42 -10.89 -18.61 10.04
C ASP A 42 -10.81 -18.53 11.56
N SER A 43 -10.74 -19.68 12.27
CA SER A 43 -10.62 -19.70 13.72
C SER A 43 -9.27 -19.10 14.18
N LEU A 44 -8.20 -19.39 13.47
CA LEU A 44 -6.87 -18.83 13.74
C LEU A 44 -6.84 -17.31 13.51
N ILE A 45 -7.39 -16.85 12.39
CA ILE A 45 -7.51 -15.41 12.09
C ILE A 45 -8.34 -14.71 13.16
N ASN A 46 -9.49 -15.26 13.54
CA ASN A 46 -10.34 -14.69 14.58
C ASN A 46 -9.62 -14.59 15.94
N ALA A 47 -8.84 -15.60 16.30
CA ALA A 47 -8.03 -15.56 17.50
C ALA A 47 -6.94 -14.47 17.45
N MET A 48 -6.27 -14.33 16.29
CA MET A 48 -5.22 -13.32 16.08
C MET A 48 -5.78 -11.89 16.08
N VAL A 49 -6.92 -11.66 15.42
CA VAL A 49 -7.49 -10.32 15.23
C VAL A 49 -8.45 -9.92 16.37
N GLY A 50 -9.08 -10.90 17.03
CA GLY A 50 -9.99 -10.69 18.16
C GLY A 50 -11.40 -10.25 17.79
N ARG A 51 -11.77 -10.37 16.51
CA ARG A 51 -13.11 -10.14 16.01
C ARG A 51 -13.40 -11.11 14.87
N THR A 52 -14.65 -11.52 14.71
CA THR A 52 -15.08 -12.26 13.53
C THR A 52 -14.91 -11.36 12.30
N LEU A 53 -14.13 -11.82 11.35
CA LEU A 53 -14.01 -11.14 10.05
C LEU A 53 -15.01 -11.82 9.10
N ASP A 54 -16.25 -11.32 9.09
CA ASP A 54 -17.30 -11.83 8.18
C ASP A 54 -16.90 -11.65 6.70
N ASN A 55 -15.95 -10.74 6.43
CA ASN A 55 -15.40 -10.53 5.10
C ASN A 55 -14.02 -9.87 5.22
N LEU A 56 -12.94 -10.64 5.02
CA LEU A 56 -11.56 -10.10 5.05
C LEU A 56 -11.36 -8.99 4.02
N TYR A 57 -12.02 -9.09 2.89
CA TYR A 57 -11.92 -8.17 1.77
C TYR A 57 -13.31 -7.91 1.17
N PRO A 58 -14.13 -7.04 1.81
CA PRO A 58 -15.42 -6.67 1.23
C PRO A 58 -15.17 -5.99 -0.11
N LYS A 59 -15.38 -6.72 -1.20
CA LYS A 59 -15.19 -6.22 -2.55
C LYS A 59 -16.51 -5.73 -3.12
N GLU A 60 -16.64 -4.42 -3.24
CA GLU A 60 -17.66 -3.83 -4.07
C GLU A 60 -17.13 -3.75 -5.52
N PHE A 61 -17.85 -4.39 -6.44
CA PHE A 61 -17.52 -4.32 -7.86
C PHE A 61 -17.96 -2.97 -8.42
N GLY A 62 -17.03 -2.05 -8.56
CA GLY A 62 -17.27 -0.80 -9.27
C GLY A 62 -17.53 -1.02 -10.76
N VAL A 63 -18.37 -0.18 -11.34
CA VAL A 63 -18.58 -0.18 -12.80
C VAL A 63 -17.30 0.34 -13.46
N LYS A 64 -16.81 -0.43 -14.45
CA LYS A 64 -15.64 -0.04 -15.25
C LYS A 64 -15.95 1.25 -16.01
N GLY A 65 -15.23 2.29 -15.69
CA GLY A 65 -15.27 3.58 -16.38
C GLY A 65 -14.27 3.70 -17.53
N ASP A 66 -14.02 4.91 -17.95
CA ASP A 66 -13.04 5.23 -18.98
C ASP A 66 -11.60 4.97 -18.52
N VAL A 67 -10.68 4.92 -19.49
CA VAL A 67 -9.23 4.83 -19.19
C VAL A 67 -8.79 6.10 -18.47
N TRP A 68 -8.36 5.96 -17.24
CA TRP A 68 -7.88 7.05 -16.41
C TRP A 68 -6.39 7.28 -16.54
N LEU A 69 -5.63 6.19 -16.59
CA LEU A 69 -4.18 6.19 -16.76
C LEU A 69 -3.81 5.16 -17.82
N GLU A 70 -2.97 5.55 -18.77
CA GLU A 70 -2.37 4.64 -19.72
C GLU A 70 -0.86 4.87 -19.76
N ALA A 71 -0.12 3.79 -19.62
CA ALA A 71 1.32 3.73 -19.81
C ALA A 71 1.62 2.99 -21.11
N ARG A 72 2.52 3.52 -21.92
CA ARG A 72 2.95 2.93 -23.20
C ARG A 72 4.46 2.86 -23.28
N ASN A 73 4.96 1.64 -23.45
CA ASN A 73 6.35 1.34 -23.73
C ASN A 73 7.33 2.03 -22.75
N LEU A 74 7.02 1.98 -21.43
CA LEU A 74 7.87 2.56 -20.41
C LEU A 74 9.17 1.77 -20.31
N ASN A 75 10.31 2.48 -20.41
CA ASN A 75 11.63 1.91 -20.27
C ASN A 75 12.49 2.71 -19.29
N GLU A 76 13.24 1.99 -18.47
CA GLU A 76 14.28 2.49 -17.58
C GLU A 76 15.42 1.47 -17.60
N ALA A 77 16.64 1.90 -17.91
CA ALA A 77 17.77 1.03 -18.15
C ALA A 77 18.04 0.09 -16.97
N GLY A 78 18.03 -1.22 -17.25
CA GLY A 78 18.24 -2.27 -16.25
C GLY A 78 17.08 -2.51 -15.27
N VAL A 79 15.96 -1.80 -15.40
CA VAL A 79 14.85 -1.82 -14.44
C VAL A 79 13.50 -2.11 -15.12
N LEU A 80 13.13 -1.34 -16.14
CA LEU A 80 11.87 -1.47 -16.87
C LEU A 80 12.12 -1.74 -18.34
N HIS A 81 11.39 -2.71 -18.90
CA HIS A 81 11.50 -3.14 -20.28
C HIS A 81 10.12 -3.18 -20.93
N ASP A 82 9.79 -2.16 -21.72
CA ASP A 82 8.59 -2.06 -22.56
C ASP A 82 7.26 -2.25 -21.78
N VAL A 83 7.16 -1.65 -20.58
CA VAL A 83 5.99 -1.81 -19.71
C VAL A 83 4.83 -0.98 -20.25
N SER A 84 3.71 -1.65 -20.56
CA SER A 84 2.50 -1.02 -21.07
C SER A 84 1.27 -1.55 -20.36
N PHE A 85 0.36 -0.66 -19.93
CA PHE A 85 -0.91 -1.05 -19.31
C PHE A 85 -1.92 0.09 -19.33
N LYS A 86 -3.16 -0.24 -18.96
CA LYS A 86 -4.26 0.72 -18.74
C LYS A 86 -4.90 0.51 -17.39
N ALA A 87 -5.18 1.60 -16.69
CA ALA A 87 -5.99 1.60 -15.48
C ALA A 87 -7.29 2.39 -15.74
N TYR A 88 -8.39 1.84 -15.27
CA TYR A 88 -9.74 2.35 -15.54
C TYR A 88 -10.34 3.00 -14.30
N GLY A 89 -11.14 4.03 -14.51
CA GLY A 89 -11.93 4.63 -13.42
C GLY A 89 -12.88 3.60 -12.78
N GLY A 90 -13.06 3.67 -11.48
CA GLY A 90 -13.94 2.76 -10.73
C GLY A 90 -13.41 1.35 -10.54
N GLN A 91 -12.18 1.05 -11.00
CA GLN A 91 -11.57 -0.27 -10.84
C GLN A 91 -10.24 -0.19 -10.09
N ILE A 92 -9.93 -1.25 -9.34
CA ILE A 92 -8.61 -1.48 -8.76
C ILE A 92 -7.83 -2.37 -9.73
N THR A 93 -6.73 -1.85 -10.28
CA THR A 93 -5.82 -2.61 -11.15
C THR A 93 -4.69 -3.19 -10.29
N GLY A 94 -4.60 -4.52 -10.24
CA GLY A 94 -3.55 -5.23 -9.50
C GLY A 94 -2.32 -5.47 -10.37
N PHE A 95 -1.12 -5.33 -9.76
CA PHE A 95 0.16 -5.70 -10.35
C PHE A 95 0.75 -6.86 -9.55
N ALA A 96 0.88 -8.02 -10.18
CA ALA A 96 1.46 -9.21 -9.57
C ALA A 96 2.85 -9.50 -10.16
N GLY A 97 3.73 -10.08 -9.36
CA GLY A 97 5.07 -10.46 -9.78
C GLY A 97 5.96 -10.79 -8.58
N LEU A 98 7.07 -11.46 -8.82
CA LEU A 98 8.06 -11.77 -7.79
C LEU A 98 8.81 -10.50 -7.33
N VAL A 99 9.56 -10.62 -6.23
CA VAL A 99 10.48 -9.56 -5.78
C VAL A 99 11.46 -9.24 -6.90
N GLY A 100 11.64 -7.95 -7.21
CA GLY A 100 12.48 -7.49 -8.32
C GLY A 100 11.80 -7.48 -9.69
N ALA A 101 10.48 -7.75 -9.77
CA ALA A 101 9.74 -7.71 -11.05
C ALA A 101 9.45 -6.30 -11.59
N GLY A 102 9.95 -5.24 -10.97
CA GLY A 102 9.79 -3.86 -11.44
C GLY A 102 8.44 -3.21 -11.11
N ARG A 103 7.62 -3.81 -10.22
CA ARG A 103 6.28 -3.26 -9.87
C ARG A 103 6.36 -1.89 -9.21
N THR A 104 7.15 -1.79 -8.16
CA THR A 104 7.35 -0.55 -7.40
C THR A 104 8.03 0.50 -8.26
N GLU A 105 9.04 0.11 -9.03
CA GLU A 105 9.78 0.96 -9.95
C GLU A 105 8.85 1.54 -11.04
N THR A 106 7.96 0.73 -11.60
CA THR A 106 6.94 1.21 -12.55
C THR A 106 6.06 2.32 -11.93
N MET A 107 5.58 2.11 -10.69
CA MET A 107 4.74 3.11 -10.03
C MET A 107 5.53 4.37 -9.68
N ARG A 108 6.79 4.23 -9.25
CA ARG A 108 7.69 5.35 -8.94
C ARG A 108 8.00 6.17 -10.19
N ALA A 109 8.24 5.51 -11.33
CA ALA A 109 8.48 6.16 -12.62
C ALA A 109 7.24 6.95 -13.09
N ILE A 110 6.04 6.38 -12.98
CA ILE A 110 4.78 7.07 -13.31
C ILE A 110 4.54 8.26 -12.38
N PHE A 111 4.92 8.14 -11.11
CA PHE A 111 4.81 9.23 -10.14
C PHE A 111 5.90 10.30 -10.34
N GLY A 112 6.92 10.04 -11.16
CA GLY A 112 8.05 10.95 -11.40
C GLY A 112 9.04 10.99 -10.24
N ALA A 113 9.08 9.96 -9.41
CA ALA A 113 10.12 9.75 -8.39
C ALA A 113 11.39 9.20 -9.04
N ASP A 114 11.24 8.33 -10.04
CA ASP A 114 12.31 7.81 -10.86
C ASP A 114 12.17 8.33 -12.31
N ARG A 115 13.27 8.35 -13.05
CA ARG A 115 13.30 8.92 -14.40
C ARG A 115 13.16 7.82 -15.45
N LEU A 116 12.16 7.97 -16.31
CA LEU A 116 12.05 7.14 -17.52
C LEU A 116 13.06 7.57 -18.58
N ASP A 117 13.65 6.58 -19.26
CA ASP A 117 14.47 6.81 -20.44
C ASP A 117 13.60 7.02 -21.66
N SER A 118 12.52 6.25 -21.79
CA SER A 118 11.54 6.38 -22.88
C SER A 118 10.17 5.88 -22.47
N GLY A 119 9.18 6.14 -23.31
CA GLY A 119 7.79 5.76 -23.12
C GLY A 119 6.88 6.97 -22.96
N GLU A 120 5.60 6.70 -22.82
CA GLU A 120 4.57 7.73 -22.77
C GLU A 120 3.56 7.43 -21.68
N ILE A 121 3.13 8.49 -21.00
CA ILE A 121 2.07 8.42 -19.99
C ILE A 121 0.92 9.29 -20.43
N TYR A 122 -0.29 8.74 -20.33
CA TYR A 122 -1.54 9.44 -20.65
C TYR A 122 -2.45 9.45 -19.42
N VAL A 123 -3.05 10.58 -19.13
CA VAL A 123 -4.08 10.74 -18.10
C VAL A 123 -5.35 11.21 -18.76
N LYS A 124 -6.43 10.43 -18.64
CA LYS A 124 -7.72 10.70 -19.30
C LYS A 124 -7.59 10.97 -20.81
N GLY A 125 -6.73 10.19 -21.49
CA GLY A 125 -6.48 10.30 -22.92
C GLY A 125 -5.51 11.41 -23.34
N GLU A 126 -5.10 12.30 -22.43
CA GLU A 126 -4.13 13.37 -22.72
C GLU A 126 -2.71 12.89 -22.38
N LYS A 127 -1.78 13.05 -23.34
CA LYS A 127 -0.36 12.80 -23.08
C LYS A 127 0.18 13.79 -22.06
N VAL A 128 0.83 13.27 -21.01
CA VAL A 128 1.40 14.09 -19.94
C VAL A 128 2.90 13.89 -19.82
N HIS A 129 3.58 14.94 -19.39
CA HIS A 129 5.01 14.88 -19.07
C HIS A 129 5.17 14.98 -17.56
N ILE A 130 5.53 13.87 -16.93
CA ILE A 130 5.77 13.75 -15.49
C ILE A 130 7.29 13.59 -15.31
N ARG A 131 7.93 14.59 -14.75
CA ARG A 131 9.37 14.60 -14.43
C ARG A 131 9.63 14.64 -12.94
N THR A 132 8.63 15.02 -12.17
CA THR A 132 8.71 15.16 -10.73
C THR A 132 7.40 14.72 -10.08
N PRO A 133 7.41 14.31 -8.79
CA PRO A 133 6.19 14.03 -8.02
C PRO A 133 5.17 15.19 -8.04
N LYS A 134 5.65 16.44 -8.11
CA LYS A 134 4.77 17.61 -8.21
C LYS A 134 3.94 17.63 -9.50
N ASP A 135 4.50 17.13 -10.60
CA ASP A 135 3.79 17.06 -11.88
C ASP A 135 2.70 15.98 -11.83
N ALA A 136 2.99 14.82 -11.22
CA ALA A 136 2.02 13.76 -10.99
C ALA A 136 0.85 14.25 -10.12
N ILE A 137 1.14 14.92 -9.01
CA ILE A 137 0.11 15.48 -8.10
C ILE A 137 -0.79 16.48 -8.82
N LYS A 138 -0.26 17.35 -9.68
CA LYS A 138 -1.07 18.25 -10.52
C LYS A 138 -2.04 17.51 -11.44
N LYS A 139 -1.66 16.31 -11.89
CA LYS A 139 -2.49 15.41 -12.71
C LYS A 139 -3.38 14.48 -11.88
N LYS A 140 -3.46 14.69 -10.55
CA LYS A 140 -4.26 13.90 -9.61
C LYS A 140 -3.78 12.45 -9.46
N ILE A 141 -2.50 12.21 -9.67
CA ILE A 141 -1.84 10.95 -9.37
C ILE A 141 -1.20 11.08 -7.98
N ALA A 142 -1.46 10.13 -7.10
CA ALA A 142 -0.81 9.98 -5.79
C ALA A 142 -0.08 8.64 -5.73
N PHE A 143 0.95 8.56 -4.93
CA PHE A 143 1.73 7.34 -4.69
C PHE A 143 1.77 7.03 -3.20
N LEU A 144 1.35 5.82 -2.84
CA LEU A 144 1.49 5.27 -1.50
C LEU A 144 2.57 4.20 -1.53
N THR A 145 3.66 4.44 -0.81
CA THR A 145 4.82 3.52 -0.79
C THR A 145 4.60 2.31 0.12
N GLU A 146 5.25 1.19 -0.22
CA GLU A 146 5.33 0.01 0.66
C GLU A 146 6.22 0.29 1.88
N ASP A 147 7.33 1.01 1.68
CA ASP A 147 8.27 1.40 2.73
C ASP A 147 7.78 2.64 3.49
N ARG A 148 6.91 2.41 4.47
CA ARG A 148 6.37 3.48 5.31
C ARG A 148 7.44 4.25 6.06
N LYS A 149 8.46 3.57 6.58
CA LYS A 149 9.48 4.18 7.45
C LYS A 149 10.53 4.97 6.68
N GLY A 150 10.97 4.46 5.53
CA GLY A 150 12.02 5.08 4.73
C GLY A 150 11.50 6.10 3.71
N GLN A 151 10.27 5.94 3.22
CA GLN A 151 9.74 6.74 2.12
C GLN A 151 8.39 7.41 2.42
N GLY A 152 7.58 6.83 3.30
CA GLY A 152 6.20 7.29 3.53
C GLY A 152 6.06 8.31 4.65
N LEU A 153 6.93 8.28 5.65
CA LEU A 153 6.83 9.09 6.87
C LEU A 153 8.15 9.78 7.20
N VAL A 154 8.04 10.97 7.77
CA VAL A 154 9.16 11.64 8.46
C VAL A 154 9.03 11.30 9.95
N LEU A 155 9.75 10.26 10.40
CA LEU A 155 9.60 9.67 11.73
C LEU A 155 9.90 10.63 12.91
N SER A 156 10.65 11.69 12.66
CA SER A 156 10.95 12.75 13.65
C SER A 156 9.82 13.77 13.81
N LEU A 157 8.81 13.74 12.96
CA LEU A 157 7.66 14.64 13.00
C LEU A 157 6.45 13.94 13.62
N ASP A 158 5.56 14.74 14.21
CA ASP A 158 4.31 14.23 14.75
C ASP A 158 3.32 13.77 13.65
N VAL A 159 2.28 13.04 14.04
CA VAL A 159 1.27 12.50 13.13
C VAL A 159 0.59 13.60 12.33
N ARG A 160 0.20 14.71 12.98
CA ARG A 160 -0.47 15.84 12.32
C ARG A 160 0.38 16.47 11.24
N THR A 161 1.66 16.64 11.50
CA THR A 161 2.62 17.18 10.54
C THR A 161 2.77 16.23 9.36
N ASN A 162 2.92 14.93 9.59
CA ASN A 162 2.99 13.94 8.53
C ASN A 162 1.73 13.94 7.64
N LEU A 163 0.53 14.05 8.22
CA LEU A 163 -0.73 14.10 7.47
C LEU A 163 -0.81 15.24 6.45
N ILE A 164 -0.21 16.38 6.77
CA ILE A 164 -0.29 17.57 5.91
C ILE A 164 0.85 17.69 4.89
N LEU A 165 1.96 16.93 5.05
CA LEU A 165 3.15 17.07 4.20
C LEU A 165 2.85 17.01 2.71
N ALA A 166 2.01 16.07 2.29
CA ALA A 166 1.64 15.90 0.89
C ALA A 166 0.78 17.05 0.33
N ASN A 167 0.12 17.84 1.19
CA ASN A 167 -0.79 18.91 0.79
C ASN A 167 -0.65 20.18 1.64
N MET A 168 0.55 20.59 1.96
CA MET A 168 0.80 21.78 2.81
C MET A 168 0.07 23.03 2.32
N LYS A 169 -0.09 23.21 0.99
CA LYS A 169 -0.82 24.36 0.44
C LYS A 169 -2.28 24.40 0.86
N GLY A 170 -2.94 23.25 0.98
CA GLY A 170 -4.33 23.14 1.45
C GLY A 170 -4.50 23.59 2.91
N PHE A 171 -3.44 23.48 3.68
CA PHE A 171 -3.38 23.84 5.10
C PHE A 171 -2.71 25.19 5.37
N SER A 172 -2.42 25.98 4.32
CA SER A 172 -1.77 27.27 4.43
C SER A 172 -2.75 28.43 4.17
N ASN A 173 -2.53 29.55 4.86
CA ASN A 173 -3.11 30.84 4.55
C ASN A 173 -1.94 31.78 4.16
N GLY A 174 -1.69 31.95 2.85
CA GLY A 174 -0.50 32.61 2.37
C GLY A 174 0.78 31.85 2.79
N PRO A 175 1.77 32.52 3.40
CA PRO A 175 3.02 31.88 3.81
C PRO A 175 2.92 31.09 5.13
N PHE A 176 1.80 31.18 5.86
CA PHE A 176 1.64 30.59 7.18
C PHE A 176 0.72 29.38 7.17
N LEU A 177 1.08 28.37 7.99
CA LEU A 177 0.23 27.21 8.23
C LEU A 177 -0.97 27.58 9.12
N ASN A 178 -2.15 27.11 8.74
CA ASN A 178 -3.39 27.30 9.50
C ASN A 178 -3.54 26.18 10.55
N LYS A 179 -3.18 26.47 11.79
CA LYS A 179 -3.23 25.53 12.91
C LYS A 179 -4.61 24.91 13.11
N GLY A 180 -5.69 25.69 13.00
CA GLY A 180 -7.05 25.18 13.17
C GLY A 180 -7.47 24.16 12.11
N LYS A 181 -7.09 24.38 10.83
CA LYS A 181 -7.31 23.38 9.77
C LYS A 181 -6.53 22.10 10.00
N ILE A 182 -5.29 22.22 10.48
CA ILE A 182 -4.42 21.06 10.75
C ILE A 182 -4.99 20.25 11.91
N GLU A 183 -5.41 20.90 12.97
CA GLU A 183 -5.97 20.28 14.16
C GLU A 183 -7.28 19.54 13.85
N LYS A 184 -8.18 20.20 13.10
CA LYS A 184 -9.42 19.58 12.62
C LYS A 184 -9.14 18.35 11.75
N SER A 185 -8.23 18.46 10.77
CA SER A 185 -7.87 17.32 9.92
C SER A 185 -7.23 16.17 10.73
N GLY A 186 -6.46 16.48 11.77
CA GLY A 186 -5.92 15.47 12.67
C GLY A 186 -7.01 14.71 13.42
N GLN A 187 -8.04 15.40 13.91
CA GLN A 187 -9.17 14.79 14.59
C GLN A 187 -10.02 13.94 13.63
N ASP A 188 -10.37 14.49 12.46
CA ASP A 188 -11.19 13.81 11.44
C ASP A 188 -10.56 12.49 10.92
N ASN A 189 -9.25 12.27 11.10
CA ASN A 189 -8.54 11.06 10.66
C ASN A 189 -8.22 10.07 11.79
N VAL A 190 -8.60 10.35 13.03
CA VAL A 190 -8.40 9.46 14.19
C VAL A 190 -9.71 8.77 14.60
N GLU A 191 -10.85 9.30 14.21
CA GLU A 191 -12.19 8.69 14.36
C GLU A 191 -12.45 7.68 13.22
#